data_ef9a706982cd089fe2fd89bfc893b31e
#
_entry.id   ef9a706982cd089fe2fd89bfc893b31e
#
_cell.length_a   1.000
_cell.length_b   1.000
_cell.length_c   1.000
_cell.angle_alpha   90.00
_cell.angle_beta   90.00
_cell.angle_gamma   90.00
#
_symmetry.space_group_name_H-M   'P 1'
#
loop_
_entity.id
_entity.type
_entity.pdbx_description
1 polymer ?
#
loop_
_entity_poly.entity_id
_entity_poly.type
_entity_poly.pdbx_seq_one_letter_code
_entity_poly.pdbx_strand_id
1 'polypeptide(L)' 'MDIKSEPARVLRMKEMPHKTGFQPSTIYGLVAEGKFPAPFKLVPGGRAAGWLEATIDEWIASREKLFQNEHSK' A
#
# COMPACT_ATOMS: atom_id res chain seq x y z
N MET A 1 10.55 -20.96 -11.32
CA MET A 1 10.32 -20.54 -11.31
C MET A 1 9.93 -19.93 -11.28
N ASP A 2 9.84 -19.51 -11.16
CA ASP A 2 9.57 -18.79 -11.05
C ASP A 2 8.86 -18.20 -11.09
N ILE A 3 8.64 -18.32 -11.16
CA ILE A 3 7.90 -17.98 -11.21
C ILE A 3 7.28 -17.12 -10.86
N LYS A 4 7.07 -17.03 -10.24
CA LYS A 4 6.70 -16.14 -9.92
C LYS A 4 7.33 -15.26 -10.19
N SER A 5 7.64 -15.19 -10.70
CA SER A 5 8.48 -14.22 -11.10
C SER A 5 7.85 -13.07 -11.74
N GLU A 6 6.75 -12.68 -11.29
CA GLU A 6 6.23 -11.42 -11.74
C GLU A 6 7.13 -10.32 -11.32
N PRO A 7 7.39 -9.34 -12.20
CA PRO A 7 8.24 -8.23 -11.79
C PRO A 7 7.59 -7.45 -10.68
N ALA A 8 8.40 -6.95 -9.79
CA ALA A 8 7.91 -6.09 -8.73
C ALA A 8 7.30 -4.84 -9.37
N ARG A 9 6.16 -4.44 -8.87
CA ARG A 9 5.48 -3.27 -9.39
C ARG A 9 5.41 -2.22 -8.31
N VAL A 10 5.73 -0.98 -8.69
CA VAL A 10 5.68 0.16 -7.77
C VAL A 10 4.43 0.97 -8.08
N LEU A 11 3.70 1.29 -7.03
CA LEU A 11 2.52 2.14 -7.14
C LEU A 11 2.89 3.53 -6.68
N ARG A 12 2.49 4.53 -7.46
CA ARG A 12 2.67 5.92 -7.10
C ARG A 12 1.40 6.45 -6.49
N MET A 13 1.51 7.60 -5.82
CA MET A 13 0.33 8.14 -5.12
C MET A 13 -0.86 8.29 -6.04
N LYS A 14 -0.64 8.68 -7.30
CA LYS A 14 -1.79 8.89 -8.19
C LYS A 14 -2.54 7.60 -8.49
N GLU A 15 -1.91 6.46 -8.28
CA GLU A 15 -2.56 5.17 -8.51
C GLU A 15 -3.25 4.66 -7.25
N MET A 16 -2.91 5.21 -6.11
CA MET A 16 -3.39 4.66 -4.86
C MET A 16 -4.90 4.80 -4.66
N PRO A 17 -5.54 5.89 -5.06
CA PRO A 17 -6.99 5.94 -4.89
C PRO A 17 -7.70 4.82 -5.63
N HIS A 18 -7.24 4.49 -6.83
CA HIS A 18 -7.84 3.39 -7.57
C HIS A 18 -7.56 2.05 -6.91
N LYS A 19 -6.36 1.89 -6.38
CA LYS A 19 -5.97 0.62 -5.78
C LYS A 19 -6.64 0.40 -4.43
N THR A 20 -6.70 1.44 -3.59
CA THR A 20 -7.15 1.30 -2.21
C THR A 20 -8.54 1.87 -1.97
N GLY A 21 -9.01 2.75 -2.83
CA GLY A 21 -10.26 3.46 -2.60
C GLY A 21 -10.14 4.67 -1.70
N PHE A 22 -8.93 4.99 -1.22
CA PHE A 22 -8.73 6.14 -0.36
C PHE A 22 -8.27 7.33 -1.16
N GLN A 23 -8.68 8.52 -0.72
CA GLN A 23 -8.14 9.74 -1.29
C GLN A 23 -6.71 9.95 -0.81
N PRO A 24 -5.89 10.70 -1.57
CA PRO A 24 -4.51 10.92 -1.14
C PRO A 24 -4.38 11.52 0.24
N SER A 25 -5.25 12.45 0.61
CA SER A 25 -5.16 13.04 1.95
C SER A 25 -5.38 12.00 3.02
N THR A 26 -6.27 11.04 2.78
CA THR A 26 -6.50 9.97 3.74
C THR A 26 -5.26 9.10 3.86
N ILE A 27 -4.62 8.80 2.73
CA ILE A 27 -3.42 7.97 2.77
C ILE A 27 -2.30 8.68 3.52
N TYR A 28 -2.09 9.97 3.26
CA TYR A 28 -1.06 10.72 3.98
C TYR A 28 -1.33 10.71 5.49
N GLY A 29 -2.60 10.88 5.87
CA GLY A 29 -2.94 10.86 7.28
C GLY A 29 -2.67 9.51 7.91
N LEU A 30 -3.02 8.43 7.21
CA LEU A 30 -2.78 7.09 7.75
C LEU A 30 -1.29 6.78 7.86
N VAL A 31 -0.49 7.25 6.89
CA VAL A 31 0.95 7.06 6.97
C VAL A 31 1.51 7.80 8.17
N ALA A 32 1.05 9.03 8.37
CA ALA A 32 1.53 9.83 9.50
C ALA A 32 1.20 9.18 10.83
N GLU A 33 0.07 8.48 10.89
CA GLU A 33 -0.34 7.82 12.13
C GLU A 33 0.24 6.42 12.29
N GLY A 34 1.03 5.98 11.31
CA GLY A 34 1.59 4.64 11.39
C GLY A 34 0.61 3.54 11.08
N LYS A 35 -0.50 3.86 10.44
CA LYS A 35 -1.55 2.89 10.14
C LYS A 35 -1.54 2.40 8.70
N PHE A 36 -0.63 2.90 7.91
CA PHE A 36 -0.51 2.54 6.51
C PHE A 36 0.97 2.47 6.18
N PRO A 37 1.39 1.54 5.30
CA PRO A 37 2.82 1.45 4.97
C PRO A 37 3.34 2.76 4.42
N ALA A 38 4.52 3.15 4.85
CA ALA A 38 5.13 4.38 4.35
C ALA A 38 5.71 4.15 2.97
N PRO A 39 5.64 5.15 2.11
CA PRO A 39 6.28 5.01 0.80
C PRO A 39 7.79 5.04 0.94
N PHE A 40 8.48 4.49 -0.02
CA PHE A 40 9.94 4.55 -0.02
C PHE A 40 10.40 5.36 -1.23
N LYS A 41 11.58 5.93 -1.12
CA LYS A 41 12.13 6.73 -2.21
C LYS A 41 12.61 5.83 -3.32
N LEU A 42 12.28 6.20 -4.54
CA LEU A 42 12.66 5.40 -5.70
C LEU A 42 14.05 5.75 -6.20
N VAL A 43 14.49 6.97 -5.95
CA VAL A 43 15.79 7.44 -6.42
C VAL A 43 16.46 8.15 -5.26
N PRO A 44 17.71 7.80 -4.93
CA PRO A 44 18.40 8.49 -3.85
C PRO A 44 18.50 9.98 -4.16
N GLY A 45 18.19 10.79 -3.18
CA GLY A 45 18.23 12.23 -3.34
C GLY A 45 17.10 12.83 -4.14
N GLY A 46 16.23 11.99 -4.72
CA GLY A 46 15.11 12.50 -5.48
C GLY A 46 13.86 12.61 -4.64
N ARG A 47 12.77 13.00 -5.29
CA ARG A 47 11.50 13.15 -4.62
C ARG A 47 10.52 12.04 -4.95
N ALA A 48 10.79 11.29 -5.99
CA ALA A 48 9.87 10.23 -6.39
C ALA A 48 9.80 9.18 -5.30
N ALA A 49 8.60 8.83 -4.91
CA ALA A 49 8.38 7.82 -3.89
C ALA A 49 7.17 6.99 -4.28
N GLY A 50 7.10 5.79 -3.75
CA GLY A 50 5.99 4.91 -4.02
C GLY A 50 6.00 3.73 -3.10
N TRP A 51 5.15 2.75 -3.41
CA TRP A 51 4.99 1.54 -2.61
C TRP A 51 5.14 0.34 -3.51
N LEU A 52 5.65 -0.75 -2.97
CA LEU A 52 5.55 -2.02 -3.69
C LEU A 52 4.10 -2.47 -3.68
N GLU A 53 3.61 -2.88 -4.83
CA GLU A 53 2.23 -3.33 -4.90
C GLU A 53 1.99 -4.51 -3.97
N ALA A 54 2.95 -5.42 -3.85
CA ALA A 54 2.80 -6.56 -2.96
C ALA A 54 2.57 -6.12 -1.52
N THR A 55 3.28 -5.07 -1.09
CA THR A 55 3.10 -4.57 0.26
C THR A 55 1.68 -4.05 0.46
N ILE A 56 1.17 -3.35 -0.53
CA ILE A 56 -0.20 -2.82 -0.43
C ILE A 56 -1.21 -3.95 -0.46
N ASP A 57 -0.98 -4.95 -1.29
CA ASP A 57 -1.88 -6.11 -1.32
C ASP A 57 -1.94 -6.79 0.04
N GLU A 58 -0.79 -6.95 0.69
CA GLU A 58 -0.77 -7.57 2.01
C GLU A 58 -1.49 -6.72 3.04
N TRP A 59 -1.32 -5.40 2.94
CA TRP A 59 -1.98 -4.51 3.88
C TRP A 59 -3.50 -4.59 3.72
N ILE A 60 -3.98 -4.60 2.48
CA ILE A 60 -5.40 -4.70 2.22
C ILE A 60 -5.94 -6.02 2.76
N ALA A 61 -5.23 -7.10 2.50
CA ALA A 61 -5.66 -8.41 2.99
C ALA A 61 -5.72 -8.45 4.50
N SER A 62 -4.78 -7.79 5.16
CA SER A 62 -4.79 -7.77 6.62
C SER A 62 -5.96 -6.98 7.16
N ARG A 63 -6.39 -5.94 6.44
CA ARG A 63 -7.55 -5.17 6.87
C ARG A 63 -8.81 -6.02 6.79
N GLU A 64 -8.95 -6.73 5.70
CA GLU A 64 -10.11 -7.58 5.54
C GLU A 64 -10.19 -8.63 6.64
N LYS A 65 -9.07 -9.24 6.98
CA LYS A 65 -9.05 -10.23 8.03
C LYS A 65 -9.47 -9.65 9.37
N LEU A 66 -8.97 -8.45 9.68
CA LEU A 66 -9.33 -7.81 10.92
C LEU A 66 -10.82 -7.57 11.01
N PHE A 67 -11.40 -7.05 9.95
CA PHE A 67 -12.82 -6.75 9.98
C PHE A 67 -13.66 -8.01 10.01
N GLN A 68 -13.24 -9.05 9.33
CA GLN A 68 -13.96 -10.30 9.37
C GLN A 68 -13.96 -10.86 10.78
N ASN A 69 -12.84 -10.79 11.47
CA ASN A 69 -12.77 -11.27 12.82
C ASN A 69 -13.70 -10.50 13.73
N GLU A 70 -13.77 -9.20 13.55
CA GLU A 70 -14.64 -8.38 14.37
C GLU A 70 -16.09 -8.66 14.11
N HIS A 71 -16.42 -8.93 12.86
CA HIS A 71 -17.82 -9.14 12.49
C HIS A 71 -18.33 -10.51 12.82
N SER A 72 -17.43 -11.43 13.06
CA SER A 72 -17.84 -12.80 13.21
C SER A 72 -18.30 -13.10 14.61
N LYS A 73 -18.36 -12.11 15.50
CA LYS A 73 -18.84 -12.37 16.79
C LYS A 73 -20.27 -12.36 16.97
#